data_88b944c61dd67f20654cf7cf6a255bdc
#
_entry.id   88b944c61dd67f20654cf7cf6a255bdc
#
_cell.length_a   1.000
_cell.length_b   1.000
_cell.length_c   1.000
_cell.angle_alpha   90.00
_cell.angle_beta   90.00
_cell.angle_gamma   90.00
#
_symmetry.space_group_name_H-M   'P 1'
#
loop_
_entity.id
_entity.type
_entity.pdbx_description
1 polymer ?
#
loop_
_entity_poly.entity_id
_entity_poly.type
_entity_poly.pdbx_seq_one_letter_code
_entity_poly.pdbx_strand_id
1 'polypeptide(L)'
;MQRIFFSNLMLMVLLNLLVKPIALFGIDATVQNRVGPENYGLYFSLLNLSVLFNILLDVGINNFTTKNLAQDPEKIKKYFGKVFSFRLVLFSIYTVFTLGLALLLGYSGKPFYLLSFLMLNQFLVLSIAYLRSHFAGFHFFKTDALISVLDRFLLIIIGGVWLFSAYAPAQIRIEEFIWIQTFCYASTLIIGLSLLIKHIDKPYLQWDFGFGMSVIKKSWPYALLIVLMILYTRIDGVMLERIHPNGAYEAGVYAQGFRLLDALFMFGMIFAGLLFPMFSRQLKTSVPVVLDLVKTSANLLLGGIVIIVFVTVFNSSLILGWIYNDVTDAIGPFQFLMLGFFPIGMNFIFGTLLTANGNLKVLNSISAIGILANISINIVLIPQHGALGAAIATFATQGVTAVAQFLYCIQKFKIPKKPTGILKFILLAGGLYYISDFFYHSPYLMLIQIMTGLGLIFMLSLIDLKAIKKLILTSK
;
A
#
# COMPACT_ATOMS: atom_id res chain seq x y z
N MET A 1 2.76 13.82 27.88
CA MET A 1 3.31 13.27 26.61
C MET A 1 2.37 12.27 25.92
N GLN A 2 1.91 11.21 26.58
CA GLN A 2 1.03 10.20 25.95
C GLN A 2 -0.25 10.76 25.34
N ARG A 3 -0.99 11.65 26.04
CA ARG A 3 -2.23 12.25 25.50
C ARG A 3 -1.99 13.09 24.24
N ILE A 4 -0.91 13.83 24.19
CA ILE A 4 -0.51 14.64 23.01
C ILE A 4 -0.13 13.72 21.85
N PHE A 5 0.62 12.65 22.12
CA PHE A 5 0.97 11.63 21.12
C PHE A 5 -0.29 10.98 20.51
N PHE A 6 -1.22 10.50 21.34
CA PHE A 6 -2.46 9.88 20.85
C PHE A 6 -3.33 10.85 20.04
N SER A 7 -3.45 12.11 20.49
CA SER A 7 -4.20 13.14 19.76
C SER A 7 -3.59 13.41 18.38
N ASN A 8 -2.28 13.52 18.28
CA ASN A 8 -1.60 13.77 17.00
C ASN A 8 -1.59 12.54 16.09
N LEU A 9 -1.49 11.33 16.65
CA LEU A 9 -1.64 10.09 15.90
C LEU A 9 -3.05 9.98 15.31
N MET A 10 -4.08 10.27 16.10
CA MET A 10 -5.46 10.29 15.63
C MET A 10 -5.67 11.34 14.54
N LEU A 11 -5.10 12.54 14.70
CA LEU A 11 -5.11 13.57 13.66
C LEU A 11 -4.46 13.07 12.36
N MET A 12 -3.29 12.43 12.44
CA MET A 12 -2.60 11.88 11.29
C MET A 12 -3.44 10.81 10.58
N VAL A 13 -4.07 9.90 11.34
CA VAL A 13 -4.94 8.87 10.77
C VAL A 13 -6.16 9.49 10.11
N LEU A 14 -6.85 10.42 10.78
CA LEU A 14 -8.02 11.11 10.21
C LEU A 14 -7.69 11.88 8.94
N LEU A 15 -6.62 12.67 8.94
CA LEU A 15 -6.20 13.42 7.75
C LEU A 15 -5.88 12.48 6.57
N ASN A 16 -5.17 11.36 6.82
CA ASN A 16 -4.86 10.41 5.76
C ASN A 16 -6.10 9.67 5.24
N LEU A 17 -7.05 9.35 6.12
CA LEU A 17 -8.31 8.68 5.75
C LEU A 17 -9.29 9.60 5.00
N LEU A 18 -9.20 10.91 5.19
CA LEU A 18 -10.04 11.87 4.48
C LEU A 18 -9.37 12.33 3.18
N VAL A 19 -8.14 12.84 3.25
CA VAL A 19 -7.50 13.52 2.11
C VAL A 19 -7.11 12.55 1.01
N LYS A 20 -6.54 11.38 1.35
CA LYS A 20 -6.07 10.45 0.31
C LYS A 20 -7.19 9.82 -0.52
N PRO A 21 -8.31 9.37 0.04
CA PRO A 21 -9.43 8.90 -0.78
C PRO A 21 -10.03 10.00 -1.67
N ILE A 22 -10.13 11.24 -1.18
CA ILE A 22 -10.62 12.36 -2.00
C ILE A 22 -9.66 12.61 -3.18
N ALA A 23 -8.35 12.59 -2.95
CA ALA A 23 -7.38 12.73 -4.04
C ALA A 23 -7.46 11.57 -5.04
N LEU A 24 -7.66 10.33 -4.54
CA LEU A 24 -7.72 9.14 -5.38
C LEU A 24 -9.02 9.07 -6.19
N PHE A 25 -10.18 9.20 -5.53
CA PHE A 25 -11.47 9.04 -6.21
C PHE A 25 -11.99 10.34 -6.84
N GLY A 26 -11.63 11.50 -6.29
CA GLY A 26 -12.06 12.80 -6.82
C GLY A 26 -11.18 13.30 -7.96
N ILE A 27 -9.86 13.13 -7.88
CA ILE A 27 -8.92 13.67 -8.89
C ILE A 27 -8.41 12.59 -9.82
N ASP A 28 -7.75 11.54 -9.27
CA ASP A 28 -7.07 10.51 -10.06
C ASP A 28 -8.07 9.72 -10.93
N ALA A 29 -9.21 9.30 -10.38
CA ALA A 29 -10.27 8.63 -11.15
C ALA A 29 -10.93 9.55 -12.19
N THR A 30 -11.12 10.85 -11.88
CA THR A 30 -11.63 11.82 -12.88
C THR A 30 -10.63 11.99 -14.02
N VAL A 31 -9.34 12.02 -13.74
CA VAL A 31 -8.31 12.03 -14.81
C VAL A 31 -8.44 10.78 -15.67
N GLN A 32 -8.54 9.59 -15.06
CA GLN A 32 -8.71 8.35 -15.80
C GLN A 32 -9.92 8.38 -16.73
N ASN A 33 -11.08 8.86 -16.23
CA ASN A 33 -12.31 9.00 -17.01
C ASN A 33 -12.17 9.96 -18.21
N ARG A 34 -11.33 11.00 -18.09
CA ARG A 34 -11.17 12.02 -19.14
C ARG A 34 -10.08 11.68 -20.16
N VAL A 35 -8.98 11.03 -19.73
CA VAL A 35 -7.88 10.67 -20.64
C VAL A 35 -8.11 9.33 -21.34
N GLY A 36 -9.06 8.55 -20.84
CA GLY A 36 -9.39 7.22 -21.33
C GLY A 36 -8.46 6.11 -20.82
N PRO A 37 -8.88 4.84 -20.98
CA PRO A 37 -8.17 3.69 -20.42
C PRO A 37 -6.76 3.50 -21.00
N GLU A 38 -6.53 3.74 -22.30
CA GLU A 38 -5.22 3.57 -22.91
C GLU A 38 -4.16 4.51 -22.35
N ASN A 39 -4.45 5.83 -22.33
CA ASN A 39 -3.50 6.82 -21.82
C ASN A 39 -3.25 6.64 -20.32
N TYR A 40 -4.31 6.34 -19.57
CA TYR A 40 -4.17 6.09 -18.14
C TYR A 40 -3.46 4.77 -17.86
N GLY A 41 -3.70 3.73 -18.66
CA GLY A 41 -3.04 2.44 -18.51
C GLY A 41 -1.54 2.51 -18.79
N LEU A 42 -1.12 3.26 -19.80
CA LEU A 42 0.29 3.56 -20.02
C LEU A 42 0.91 4.26 -18.79
N TYR A 43 0.24 5.31 -18.28
CA TYR A 43 0.66 5.99 -17.05
C TYR A 43 0.76 5.01 -15.87
N PHE A 44 -0.26 4.16 -15.67
CA PHE A 44 -0.31 3.19 -14.58
C PHE A 44 0.83 2.17 -14.68
N SER A 45 1.10 1.66 -15.88
CA SER A 45 2.23 0.75 -16.13
C SER A 45 3.57 1.40 -15.81
N LEU A 46 3.82 2.60 -16.32
CA LEU A 46 5.06 3.35 -16.07
C LEU A 46 5.19 3.75 -14.59
N LEU A 47 4.08 4.10 -13.92
CA LEU A 47 4.06 4.34 -12.49
C LEU A 47 4.48 3.09 -11.72
N ASN A 48 3.90 1.93 -12.03
CA ASN A 48 4.30 0.67 -11.40
C ASN A 48 5.77 0.33 -11.67
N LEU A 49 6.27 0.52 -12.90
CA LEU A 49 7.68 0.35 -13.23
C LEU A 49 8.59 1.25 -12.37
N SER A 50 8.21 2.52 -12.18
CA SER A 50 8.95 3.44 -11.31
C SER A 50 8.94 3.01 -9.84
N VAL A 51 7.86 2.36 -9.37
CA VAL A 51 7.73 1.87 -7.99
C VAL A 51 8.53 0.60 -7.75
N LEU A 52 8.74 -0.27 -8.75
CA LEU A 52 9.43 -1.56 -8.58
C LEU A 52 10.79 -1.42 -7.89
N PHE A 53 11.54 -0.38 -8.21
CA PHE A 53 12.88 -0.14 -7.68
C PHE A 53 12.96 1.00 -6.66
N ASN A 54 11.83 1.58 -6.24
CA ASN A 54 11.84 2.74 -5.35
C ASN A 54 12.50 2.47 -4.00
N ILE A 55 12.59 1.21 -3.57
CA ILE A 55 13.33 0.82 -2.37
C ILE A 55 14.81 1.21 -2.44
N LEU A 56 15.40 1.26 -3.65
CA LEU A 56 16.78 1.72 -3.84
C LEU A 56 16.97 3.17 -3.37
N LEU A 57 15.90 3.97 -3.35
CA LEU A 57 15.93 5.37 -2.89
C LEU A 57 15.94 5.52 -1.37
N ASP A 58 15.54 4.50 -0.63
CA ASP A 58 15.45 4.58 0.85
C ASP A 58 16.34 3.57 1.58
N VAL A 59 16.37 2.32 1.16
CA VAL A 59 17.13 1.20 1.75
C VAL A 59 17.09 1.19 3.30
N GLY A 60 15.96 1.65 3.90
CA GLY A 60 15.78 1.72 5.35
C GLY A 60 16.35 2.98 6.03
N ILE A 61 16.76 3.98 5.26
CA ILE A 61 17.29 5.27 5.76
C ILE A 61 16.27 5.97 6.67
N ASN A 62 14.99 5.97 6.31
CA ASN A 62 13.94 6.63 7.08
C ASN A 62 13.81 6.03 8.49
N ASN A 63 13.82 4.70 8.59
CA ASN A 63 13.76 3.99 9.88
C ASN A 63 15.02 4.23 10.72
N PHE A 64 16.20 4.20 10.07
CA PHE A 64 17.47 4.52 10.71
C PHE A 64 17.45 5.96 11.28
N THR A 65 16.99 6.92 10.48
CA THR A 65 16.90 8.33 10.85
C THR A 65 15.98 8.52 12.05
N THR A 66 14.73 8.08 11.98
CA THR A 66 13.75 8.19 13.08
C THR A 66 14.29 7.62 14.38
N LYS A 67 14.90 6.41 14.34
CA LYS A 67 15.45 5.75 15.53
C LYS A 67 16.60 6.52 16.15
N ASN A 68 17.55 6.97 15.34
CA ASN A 68 18.74 7.64 15.86
C ASN A 68 18.42 9.03 16.39
N LEU A 69 17.48 9.75 15.77
CA LEU A 69 17.06 11.06 16.23
C LEU A 69 16.24 11.02 17.52
N ALA A 70 15.38 10.03 17.67
CA ALA A 70 14.64 9.82 18.91
C ALA A 70 15.57 9.51 20.10
N GLN A 71 16.76 8.92 19.82
CA GLN A 71 17.76 8.62 20.86
C GLN A 71 18.70 9.79 21.15
N ASP A 72 19.05 10.58 20.14
CA ASP A 72 20.01 11.68 20.25
C ASP A 72 19.73 12.73 19.16
N PRO A 73 18.93 13.76 19.49
CA PRO A 73 18.54 14.80 18.53
C PRO A 73 19.72 15.61 17.97
N GLU A 74 20.82 15.73 18.71
CA GLU A 74 21.97 16.51 18.24
C GLU A 74 22.75 15.84 17.11
N LYS A 75 22.69 14.53 17.02
CA LYS A 75 23.30 13.79 15.90
C LYS A 75 22.73 14.15 14.54
N ILE A 76 21.54 14.73 14.48
CA ILE A 76 20.91 15.14 13.23
C ILE A 76 21.77 16.14 12.47
N LYS A 77 22.31 17.12 13.17
CA LYS A 77 23.15 18.17 12.59
C LYS A 77 24.32 17.57 11.82
N LYS A 78 24.86 16.45 12.33
CA LYS A 78 26.00 15.74 11.74
C LYS A 78 25.61 14.79 10.61
N TYR A 79 24.42 14.20 10.65
CA TYR A 79 24.03 13.15 9.71
C TYR A 79 23.17 13.64 8.54
N PHE A 80 22.45 14.76 8.67
CA PHE A 80 21.54 15.24 7.62
C PHE A 80 22.23 15.37 6.25
N GLY A 81 23.34 16.09 6.19
CA GLY A 81 24.08 16.30 4.95
C GLY A 81 24.65 15.00 4.36
N LYS A 82 25.18 14.11 5.23
CA LYS A 82 25.70 12.79 4.79
C LYS A 82 24.61 11.90 4.20
N VAL A 83 23.46 11.84 4.87
CA VAL A 83 22.31 11.04 4.40
C VAL A 83 21.76 11.63 3.12
N PHE A 84 21.61 12.96 3.05
CA PHE A 84 21.07 13.58 1.83
C PHE A 84 21.98 13.39 0.63
N SER A 85 23.31 13.56 0.79
CA SER A 85 24.28 13.27 -0.27
C SER A 85 24.21 11.80 -0.72
N PHE A 86 24.10 10.88 0.23
CA PHE A 86 23.98 9.46 -0.08
C PHE A 86 22.70 9.15 -0.86
N ARG A 87 21.58 9.81 -0.55
CA ARG A 87 20.32 9.67 -1.30
C ARG A 87 20.44 10.12 -2.76
N LEU A 88 21.26 11.12 -3.07
CA LEU A 88 21.52 11.51 -4.46
C LEU A 88 22.25 10.41 -5.22
N VAL A 89 23.19 9.70 -4.59
CA VAL A 89 23.85 8.53 -5.18
C VAL A 89 22.82 7.40 -5.41
N LEU A 90 21.99 7.13 -4.42
CA LEU A 90 20.93 6.13 -4.56
C LEU A 90 19.93 6.49 -5.67
N PHE A 91 19.62 7.78 -5.83
CA PHE A 91 18.76 8.24 -6.95
C PHE A 91 19.43 8.00 -8.30
N SER A 92 20.72 8.25 -8.44
CA SER A 92 21.47 7.96 -9.68
C SER A 92 21.45 6.45 -9.98
N ILE A 93 21.69 5.60 -8.99
CA ILE A 93 21.63 4.14 -9.14
C ILE A 93 20.22 3.71 -9.55
N TYR A 94 19.19 4.19 -8.84
CA TYR A 94 17.79 3.92 -9.16
C TYR A 94 17.43 4.33 -10.59
N THR A 95 17.90 5.51 -11.01
CA THR A 95 17.66 6.03 -12.35
C THR A 95 18.27 5.12 -13.42
N VAL A 96 19.54 4.72 -13.26
CA VAL A 96 20.23 3.83 -14.19
C VAL A 96 19.51 2.47 -14.29
N PHE A 97 19.14 1.88 -13.15
CA PHE A 97 18.43 0.60 -13.13
C PHE A 97 17.05 0.67 -13.78
N THR A 98 16.26 1.68 -13.44
CA THR A 98 14.89 1.81 -13.94
C THR A 98 14.86 2.15 -15.43
N LEU A 99 15.71 3.08 -15.89
CA LEU A 99 15.82 3.42 -17.31
C LEU A 99 16.44 2.26 -18.12
N GLY A 100 17.45 1.58 -17.55
CA GLY A 100 18.03 0.40 -18.19
C GLY A 100 16.99 -0.70 -18.42
N LEU A 101 16.15 -1.00 -17.40
CA LEU A 101 15.05 -1.95 -17.57
C LEU A 101 14.01 -1.44 -18.58
N ALA A 102 13.68 -0.15 -18.55
CA ALA A 102 12.74 0.43 -19.52
C ALA A 102 13.22 0.27 -20.95
N LEU A 103 14.51 0.48 -21.23
CA LEU A 103 15.11 0.24 -22.53
C LEU A 103 15.05 -1.24 -22.94
N LEU A 104 15.35 -2.16 -22.01
CA LEU A 104 15.24 -3.61 -22.25
C LEU A 104 13.79 -4.04 -22.54
N LEU A 105 12.80 -3.37 -21.94
CA LEU A 105 11.40 -3.59 -22.23
C LEU A 105 10.91 -2.88 -23.50
N GLY A 106 11.80 -2.18 -24.23
CA GLY A 106 11.48 -1.51 -25.50
C GLY A 106 10.75 -0.18 -25.36
N TYR A 107 10.77 0.46 -24.17
CA TYR A 107 10.23 1.81 -24.03
C TYR A 107 11.12 2.85 -24.71
N SER A 108 10.51 3.75 -25.48
CA SER A 108 11.20 4.86 -26.17
C SER A 108 10.26 6.05 -26.34
N GLY A 109 10.78 7.21 -26.68
CA GLY A 109 9.98 8.41 -26.97
C GLY A 109 9.13 8.90 -25.79
N LYS A 110 7.84 9.06 -26.02
CA LYS A 110 6.88 9.59 -25.03
C LYS A 110 6.84 8.78 -23.73
N PRO A 111 6.73 7.44 -23.73
CA PRO A 111 6.77 6.64 -22.49
C PRO A 111 8.04 6.86 -21.66
N PHE A 112 9.19 6.96 -22.30
CA PHE A 112 10.46 7.20 -21.63
C PHE A 112 10.51 8.59 -20.97
N TYR A 113 9.97 9.61 -21.64
CA TYR A 113 9.80 10.94 -21.08
C TYR A 113 8.89 10.93 -19.83
N LEU A 114 7.71 10.29 -19.90
CA LEU A 114 6.78 10.18 -18.78
C LEU A 114 7.41 9.43 -17.59
N LEU A 115 8.13 8.34 -17.88
CA LEU A 115 8.84 7.57 -16.85
C LEU A 115 9.86 8.42 -16.09
N SER A 116 10.58 9.32 -16.79
CA SER A 116 11.56 10.20 -16.16
C SER A 116 10.93 11.10 -15.09
N PHE A 117 9.75 11.67 -15.36
CA PHE A 117 9.01 12.45 -14.37
C PHE A 117 8.45 11.58 -13.24
N LEU A 118 7.96 10.37 -13.55
CA LEU A 118 7.49 9.44 -12.53
C LEU A 118 8.61 9.00 -11.59
N MET A 119 9.82 8.80 -12.11
CA MET A 119 11.01 8.51 -11.31
C MET A 119 11.39 9.70 -10.42
N LEU A 120 11.34 10.93 -10.94
CA LEU A 120 11.51 12.14 -10.15
C LEU A 120 10.45 12.22 -9.04
N ASN A 121 9.20 11.89 -9.34
CA ASN A 121 8.12 11.83 -8.36
C ASN A 121 8.40 10.82 -7.24
N GLN A 122 8.94 9.62 -7.55
CA GLN A 122 9.36 8.66 -6.52
C GLN A 122 10.45 9.23 -5.63
N PHE A 123 11.44 9.91 -6.19
CA PHE A 123 12.49 10.57 -5.41
C PHE A 123 11.93 11.66 -4.50
N LEU A 124 11.01 12.51 -5.00
CA LEU A 124 10.36 13.57 -4.22
C LEU A 124 9.53 12.97 -3.06
N VAL A 125 8.69 11.96 -3.34
CA VAL A 125 7.86 11.29 -2.33
C VAL A 125 8.71 10.68 -1.22
N LEU A 126 9.78 9.97 -1.56
CA LEU A 126 10.67 9.38 -0.56
C LEU A 126 11.53 10.42 0.15
N SER A 127 11.80 11.58 -0.49
CA SER A 127 12.44 12.72 0.18
C SER A 127 11.51 13.40 1.19
N ILE A 128 10.21 13.51 0.88
CA ILE A 128 9.18 13.94 1.84
C ILE A 128 9.12 12.96 3.02
N ALA A 129 9.13 11.65 2.76
CA ALA A 129 9.14 10.64 3.82
C ALA A 129 10.39 10.74 4.70
N TYR A 130 11.55 11.07 4.12
CA TYR A 130 12.77 11.36 4.86
C TYR A 130 12.64 12.60 5.77
N LEU A 131 12.06 13.71 5.29
CA LEU A 131 11.79 14.87 6.14
C LEU A 131 10.84 14.51 7.29
N ARG A 132 9.80 13.74 7.01
CA ARG A 132 8.86 13.25 8.00
C ARG A 132 9.53 12.40 9.08
N SER A 133 10.54 11.60 8.72
CA SER A 133 11.31 10.84 9.70
C SER A 133 12.05 11.74 10.71
N HIS A 134 12.41 12.95 10.30
CA HIS A 134 13.01 13.96 11.19
C HIS A 134 11.96 14.56 12.12
N PHE A 135 10.80 14.99 11.59
CA PHE A 135 9.73 15.51 12.42
C PHE A 135 9.25 14.49 13.45
N ALA A 136 9.14 13.21 13.07
CA ALA A 136 8.84 12.13 13.99
C ALA A 136 9.94 11.94 15.05
N GLY A 137 11.22 12.00 14.67
CA GLY A 137 12.36 11.90 15.56
C GLY A 137 12.46 13.04 16.56
N PHE A 138 12.09 14.27 16.17
CA PHE A 138 11.98 15.44 17.05
C PHE A 138 10.68 15.51 17.84
N HIS A 139 9.80 14.53 17.70
CA HIS A 139 8.46 14.52 18.29
C HIS A 139 7.54 15.67 17.83
N PHE A 140 7.78 16.23 16.63
CA PHE A 140 6.92 17.22 15.98
C PHE A 140 5.75 16.55 15.25
N PHE A 141 4.99 15.73 15.96
CA PHE A 141 3.94 14.87 15.39
C PHE A 141 2.87 15.64 14.63
N LYS A 142 2.52 16.87 15.04
CA LYS A 142 1.56 17.72 14.34
C LYS A 142 2.08 18.14 12.96
N THR A 143 3.33 18.55 12.87
CA THR A 143 3.97 18.92 11.60
C THR A 143 4.10 17.69 10.69
N ASP A 144 4.50 16.54 11.23
CA ASP A 144 4.54 15.28 10.49
C ASP A 144 3.16 14.92 9.92
N ALA A 145 2.09 15.03 10.73
CA ALA A 145 0.73 14.77 10.29
C ALA A 145 0.28 15.67 9.13
N LEU A 146 0.59 16.97 9.20
CA LEU A 146 0.24 17.93 8.13
C LEU A 146 1.05 17.65 6.84
N ILE A 147 2.37 17.47 6.94
CA ILE A 147 3.23 17.17 5.79
C ILE A 147 2.84 15.82 5.14
N SER A 148 2.31 14.87 5.92
CA SER A 148 1.91 13.53 5.42
C SER A 148 0.77 13.55 4.42
N VAL A 149 0.03 14.64 4.32
CA VAL A 149 -1.14 14.80 3.43
C VAL A 149 -1.04 16.03 2.54
N LEU A 150 -0.04 16.88 2.72
CA LEU A 150 0.07 18.17 2.05
C LEU A 150 0.15 18.01 0.52
N ASP A 151 0.90 17.03 0.04
CA ASP A 151 1.01 16.70 -1.38
C ASP A 151 -0.35 16.36 -1.99
N ARG A 152 -1.16 15.57 -1.29
CA ARG A 152 -2.50 15.18 -1.73
C ARG A 152 -3.51 16.33 -1.60
N PHE A 153 -3.37 17.13 -0.57
CA PHE A 153 -4.19 18.32 -0.39
C PHE A 153 -3.94 19.34 -1.50
N LEU A 154 -2.69 19.59 -1.86
CA LEU A 154 -2.32 20.43 -2.99
C LEU A 154 -2.85 19.85 -4.32
N LEU A 155 -2.75 18.53 -4.48
CA LEU A 155 -3.31 17.86 -5.66
C LEU A 155 -4.83 18.02 -5.78
N ILE A 156 -5.56 17.97 -4.66
CA ILE A 156 -7.01 18.22 -4.66
C ILE A 156 -7.32 19.66 -5.10
N ILE A 157 -6.58 20.64 -4.58
CA ILE A 157 -6.83 22.05 -4.93
C ILE A 157 -6.42 22.31 -6.37
N ILE A 158 -5.17 22.05 -6.74
CA ILE A 158 -4.64 22.40 -8.08
C ILE A 158 -5.28 21.52 -9.15
N GLY A 159 -5.37 20.22 -8.92
CA GLY A 159 -6.03 19.28 -9.81
C GLY A 159 -7.54 19.55 -9.91
N GLY A 160 -8.17 19.93 -8.79
CA GLY A 160 -9.59 20.33 -8.78
C GLY A 160 -9.85 21.58 -9.63
N VAL A 161 -9.03 22.62 -9.49
CA VAL A 161 -9.10 23.82 -10.34
C VAL A 161 -8.85 23.45 -11.80
N TRP A 162 -7.82 22.65 -12.09
CA TRP A 162 -7.50 22.21 -13.44
C TRP A 162 -8.62 21.39 -14.09
N LEU A 163 -9.30 20.51 -13.32
CA LEU A 163 -10.36 19.63 -13.86
C LEU A 163 -11.73 20.29 -13.93
N PHE A 164 -12.10 21.14 -12.97
CA PHE A 164 -13.49 21.56 -12.77
C PHE A 164 -13.72 23.07 -12.92
N SER A 165 -12.66 23.88 -13.16
CA SER A 165 -12.86 25.32 -13.39
C SER A 165 -13.45 25.61 -14.78
N ALA A 166 -13.97 26.83 -14.96
CA ALA A 166 -14.39 27.33 -16.25
C ALA A 166 -13.25 27.37 -17.29
N TYR A 167 -12.02 27.35 -16.87
CA TYR A 167 -10.81 27.31 -17.70
C TYR A 167 -10.25 25.93 -17.91
N ALA A 168 -10.99 24.89 -17.52
CA ALA A 168 -10.54 23.51 -17.70
C ALA A 168 -10.30 23.22 -19.20
N PRO A 169 -9.18 22.58 -19.57
CA PRO A 169 -8.91 22.27 -20.97
C PRO A 169 -9.95 21.30 -21.53
N ALA A 170 -10.36 21.52 -22.78
CA ALA A 170 -11.32 20.65 -23.46
C ALA A 170 -10.80 19.21 -23.60
N GLN A 171 -9.48 19.06 -23.83
CA GLN A 171 -8.79 17.77 -23.86
C GLN A 171 -7.70 17.75 -22.80
N ILE A 172 -7.76 16.78 -21.93
CA ILE A 172 -6.79 16.57 -20.85
C ILE A 172 -5.75 15.56 -21.31
N ARG A 173 -4.47 15.87 -21.06
CA ARG A 173 -3.35 14.98 -21.35
C ARG A 173 -2.77 14.43 -20.06
N ILE A 174 -2.35 13.17 -20.11
CA ILE A 174 -1.77 12.49 -18.95
C ILE A 174 -0.46 13.14 -18.47
N GLU A 175 0.28 13.79 -19.37
CA GLU A 175 1.48 14.56 -19.06
C GLU A 175 1.20 15.69 -18.07
N GLU A 176 0.11 16.42 -18.28
CA GLU A 176 -0.30 17.54 -17.41
C GLU A 176 -0.56 17.06 -15.99
N PHE A 177 -1.23 15.91 -15.87
CA PHE A 177 -1.46 15.30 -14.56
C PHE A 177 -0.15 14.94 -13.86
N ILE A 178 0.82 14.35 -14.57
CA ILE A 178 2.13 14.03 -14.02
C ILE A 178 2.87 15.29 -13.59
N TRP A 179 2.81 16.38 -14.37
CA TRP A 179 3.45 17.65 -14.01
C TRP A 179 2.80 18.29 -12.80
N ILE A 180 1.47 18.24 -12.68
CA ILE A 180 0.75 18.72 -11.48
C ILE A 180 1.20 17.91 -10.26
N GLN A 181 1.29 16.59 -10.37
CA GLN A 181 1.80 15.74 -9.29
C GLN A 181 3.23 16.14 -8.89
N THR A 182 4.11 16.32 -9.87
CA THR A 182 5.50 16.73 -9.64
C THR A 182 5.56 18.06 -8.91
N PHE A 183 4.75 19.04 -9.33
CA PHE A 183 4.66 20.35 -8.68
C PHE A 183 4.17 20.22 -7.22
N CYS A 184 3.14 19.41 -6.96
CA CYS A 184 2.62 19.19 -5.61
C CYS A 184 3.66 18.53 -4.70
N TYR A 185 4.39 17.53 -5.18
CA TYR A 185 5.46 16.89 -4.41
C TYR A 185 6.65 17.83 -4.17
N ALA A 186 7.08 18.57 -5.20
CA ALA A 186 8.16 19.54 -5.07
C ALA A 186 7.80 20.64 -4.06
N SER A 187 6.60 21.20 -4.14
CA SER A 187 6.09 22.20 -3.22
C SER A 187 6.05 21.69 -1.78
N THR A 188 5.55 20.46 -1.58
CA THR A 188 5.52 19.81 -0.26
C THR A 188 6.92 19.60 0.29
N LEU A 189 7.87 19.18 -0.54
CA LEU A 189 9.27 19.02 -0.16
C LEU A 189 9.89 20.35 0.25
N ILE A 190 9.68 21.41 -0.53
CA ILE A 190 10.20 22.77 -0.25
C ILE A 190 9.62 23.30 1.07
N ILE A 191 8.30 23.18 1.27
CA ILE A 191 7.66 23.60 2.54
C ILE A 191 8.22 22.78 3.71
N GLY A 192 8.32 21.46 3.57
CA GLY A 192 8.90 20.61 4.61
C GLY A 192 10.35 20.95 4.93
N LEU A 193 11.18 21.20 3.92
CA LEU A 193 12.57 21.64 4.11
C LEU A 193 12.65 23.00 4.82
N SER A 194 11.83 23.97 4.42
CA SER A 194 11.83 25.31 5.05
C SER A 194 11.47 25.26 6.54
N LEU A 195 10.57 24.33 6.92
CA LEU A 195 10.23 24.10 8.32
C LEU A 195 11.36 23.40 9.07
N LEU A 196 12.05 22.46 8.43
CA LEU A 196 13.10 21.66 9.07
C LEU A 196 14.40 22.46 9.24
N ILE A 197 14.79 23.30 8.27
CA ILE A 197 16.01 24.11 8.29
C ILE A 197 16.06 25.05 9.52
N LYS A 198 14.91 25.48 10.04
CA LYS A 198 14.84 26.27 11.28
C LYS A 198 15.38 25.51 12.51
N HIS A 199 15.48 24.19 12.44
CA HIS A 199 15.88 23.31 13.54
C HIS A 199 17.22 22.61 13.29
N ILE A 200 17.82 22.82 12.12
CA ILE A 200 19.10 22.21 11.71
C ILE A 200 20.07 23.33 11.37
N ASP A 201 21.31 23.26 11.84
CA ASP A 201 22.38 24.14 11.36
C ASP A 201 22.54 23.92 9.84
N LYS A 202 23.02 24.96 9.13
CA LYS A 202 23.08 24.99 7.66
C LYS A 202 23.40 23.62 7.05
N PRO A 203 22.47 23.03 6.30
CA PRO A 203 22.71 21.74 5.68
C PRO A 203 23.80 21.91 4.61
N TYR A 204 24.92 21.26 4.81
CA TYR A 204 25.98 21.17 3.80
C TYR A 204 26.11 19.72 3.35
N LEU A 205 26.32 19.53 2.06
CA LEU A 205 26.52 18.21 1.47
C LEU A 205 27.84 17.62 1.99
N GLN A 206 27.75 16.45 2.59
CA GLN A 206 28.91 15.68 3.03
C GLN A 206 28.89 14.29 2.41
N TRP A 207 29.96 13.95 1.72
CA TRP A 207 30.12 12.63 1.12
C TRP A 207 30.80 11.69 2.13
N ASP A 208 30.05 10.67 2.59
CA ASP A 208 30.57 9.63 3.48
C ASP A 208 30.04 8.27 3.00
N PHE A 209 30.78 7.67 2.09
CA PHE A 209 30.42 6.39 1.50
C PHE A 209 30.42 5.24 2.53
N GLY A 210 31.33 5.28 3.49
CA GLY A 210 31.42 4.27 4.57
C GLY A 210 30.17 4.27 5.46
N PHE A 211 29.67 5.46 5.79
CA PHE A 211 28.40 5.62 6.50
C PHE A 211 27.23 5.02 5.71
N GLY A 212 27.09 5.39 4.43
CA GLY A 212 26.03 4.86 3.57
C GLY A 212 26.04 3.33 3.50
N MET A 213 27.21 2.74 3.27
CA MET A 213 27.35 1.28 3.21
C MET A 213 27.03 0.60 4.54
N SER A 214 27.30 1.23 5.67
CA SER A 214 26.94 0.69 7.00
C SER A 214 25.41 0.65 7.19
N VAL A 215 24.70 1.66 6.67
CA VAL A 215 23.23 1.71 6.71
C VAL A 215 22.65 0.59 5.84
N ILE A 216 23.13 0.43 4.60
CA ILE A 216 22.69 -0.62 3.68
C ILE A 216 22.86 -2.01 4.32
N LYS A 217 24.06 -2.32 4.82
CA LYS A 217 24.34 -3.65 5.42
C LYS A 217 23.39 -4.02 6.56
N LYS A 218 22.99 -3.03 7.38
CA LYS A 218 22.06 -3.26 8.51
C LYS A 218 20.61 -3.41 8.04
N SER A 219 20.23 -2.75 6.96
CA SER A 219 18.83 -2.70 6.46
C SER A 219 18.53 -3.74 5.39
N TRP A 220 19.56 -4.34 4.76
CA TRP A 220 19.43 -5.26 3.63
C TRP A 220 18.38 -6.36 3.77
N PRO A 221 18.25 -7.09 4.90
CA PRO A 221 17.29 -8.19 5.00
C PRO A 221 15.82 -7.70 4.95
N TYR A 222 15.57 -6.49 5.48
CA TYR A 222 14.25 -5.84 5.43
C TYR A 222 13.99 -5.23 4.05
N ALA A 223 15.02 -4.63 3.45
CA ALA A 223 14.93 -4.07 2.10
C ALA A 223 14.60 -5.17 1.08
N LEU A 224 15.23 -6.33 1.16
CA LEU A 224 14.95 -7.48 0.31
C LEU A 224 13.48 -7.93 0.42
N LEU A 225 12.93 -8.02 1.64
CA LEU A 225 11.52 -8.36 1.84
C LEU A 225 10.60 -7.35 1.13
N ILE A 226 10.88 -6.06 1.29
CA ILE A 226 10.08 -4.98 0.68
C ILE A 226 10.15 -5.07 -0.85
N VAL A 227 11.35 -5.25 -1.43
CA VAL A 227 11.53 -5.43 -2.89
C VAL A 227 10.69 -6.60 -3.39
N LEU A 228 10.84 -7.76 -2.75
CA LEU A 228 10.11 -8.95 -3.18
C LEU A 228 8.58 -8.75 -3.09
N MET A 229 8.09 -8.08 -2.04
CA MET A 229 6.67 -7.75 -1.90
C MET A 229 6.20 -6.76 -2.98
N ILE A 230 6.97 -5.72 -3.26
CA ILE A 230 6.64 -4.75 -4.31
C ILE A 230 6.60 -5.43 -5.68
N LEU A 231 7.56 -6.30 -5.97
CA LEU A 231 7.60 -7.01 -7.24
C LEU A 231 6.30 -7.77 -7.50
N TYR A 232 5.87 -8.66 -6.62
CA TYR A 232 4.66 -9.45 -6.89
C TYR A 232 3.34 -8.67 -6.72
N THR A 233 3.37 -7.43 -6.21
CA THR A 233 2.17 -6.60 -6.11
C THR A 233 2.06 -5.53 -7.20
N ARG A 234 3.15 -5.21 -7.88
CA ARG A 234 3.21 -4.10 -8.86
C ARG A 234 3.62 -4.51 -10.27
N ILE A 235 4.16 -5.71 -10.45
CA ILE A 235 4.66 -6.16 -11.75
C ILE A 235 3.53 -6.37 -12.76
N ASP A 236 2.32 -6.68 -12.28
CA ASP A 236 1.15 -6.99 -13.11
C ASP A 236 0.84 -5.86 -14.11
N GLY A 237 0.86 -4.60 -13.66
CA GLY A 237 0.60 -3.44 -14.53
C GLY A 237 1.64 -3.28 -15.64
N VAL A 238 2.91 -3.63 -15.37
CA VAL A 238 3.99 -3.60 -16.38
C VAL A 238 3.84 -4.77 -17.35
N MET A 239 3.55 -5.97 -16.84
CA MET A 239 3.37 -7.15 -17.67
C MET A 239 2.14 -7.04 -18.57
N LEU A 240 1.03 -6.48 -18.07
CA LEU A 240 -0.17 -6.21 -18.86
C LEU A 240 0.16 -5.36 -20.09
N GLU A 241 0.81 -4.24 -19.87
CA GLU A 241 1.11 -3.27 -20.94
C GLU A 241 2.12 -3.82 -21.95
N ARG A 242 3.02 -4.72 -21.52
CA ARG A 242 4.06 -5.28 -22.40
C ARG A 242 3.68 -6.60 -23.09
N ILE A 243 2.84 -7.42 -22.50
CA ILE A 243 2.55 -8.77 -22.97
C ILE A 243 1.27 -8.83 -23.79
N HIS A 244 0.21 -8.05 -23.41
CA HIS A 244 -1.05 -8.09 -24.13
C HIS A 244 -1.02 -7.21 -25.38
N PRO A 245 -1.63 -7.62 -26.52
CA PRO A 245 -1.69 -6.81 -27.74
C PRO A 245 -2.27 -5.41 -27.53
N ASN A 246 -3.34 -5.31 -26.71
CA ASN A 246 -3.95 -4.04 -26.31
C ASN A 246 -3.51 -3.64 -24.89
N GLY A 247 -2.21 -3.80 -24.58
CA GLY A 247 -1.71 -3.77 -23.21
C GLY A 247 -1.97 -2.48 -22.46
N ALA A 248 -1.88 -1.33 -23.12
CA ALA A 248 -2.19 -0.05 -22.48
C ALA A 248 -3.67 0.04 -22.06
N TYR A 249 -4.61 -0.40 -22.90
CA TYR A 249 -6.03 -0.45 -22.57
C TYR A 249 -6.27 -1.38 -21.36
N GLU A 250 -5.77 -2.60 -21.43
CA GLU A 250 -5.93 -3.61 -20.38
C GLU A 250 -5.32 -3.16 -19.03
N ALA A 251 -4.18 -2.48 -19.07
CA ALA A 251 -3.60 -1.88 -17.87
C ALA A 251 -4.49 -0.77 -17.27
N GLY A 252 -5.21 -0.01 -18.11
CA GLY A 252 -6.19 0.97 -17.68
C GLY A 252 -7.42 0.34 -17.04
N VAL A 253 -7.94 -0.71 -17.64
CA VAL A 253 -9.05 -1.53 -17.09
C VAL A 253 -8.66 -2.12 -15.73
N TYR A 254 -7.50 -2.74 -15.63
CA TYR A 254 -6.96 -3.28 -14.39
C TYR A 254 -6.80 -2.21 -13.31
N ALA A 255 -6.33 -1.01 -13.70
CA ALA A 255 -6.10 0.10 -12.77
C ALA A 255 -7.38 0.55 -12.06
N GLN A 256 -8.57 0.48 -12.70
CA GLN A 256 -9.85 0.83 -12.07
C GLN A 256 -10.08 0.00 -10.80
N GLY A 257 -9.96 -1.31 -10.89
CA GLY A 257 -10.11 -2.18 -9.72
C GLY A 257 -8.94 -2.08 -8.73
N PHE A 258 -7.73 -1.97 -9.25
CA PHE A 258 -6.52 -1.94 -8.44
C PHE A 258 -6.42 -0.69 -7.54
N ARG A 259 -6.96 0.47 -7.97
CA ARG A 259 -7.02 1.69 -7.16
C ARG A 259 -7.90 1.52 -5.92
N LEU A 260 -9.02 0.79 -6.03
CA LEU A 260 -9.86 0.46 -4.87
C LEU A 260 -9.13 -0.50 -3.93
N LEU A 261 -8.44 -1.51 -4.48
CA LEU A 261 -7.62 -2.42 -3.68
C LEU A 261 -6.50 -1.66 -2.93
N ASP A 262 -5.81 -0.71 -3.60
CA ASP A 262 -4.80 0.15 -2.97
C ASP A 262 -5.38 0.98 -1.80
N ALA A 263 -6.60 1.51 -1.95
CA ALA A 263 -7.27 2.23 -0.87
C ALA A 263 -7.54 1.32 0.34
N LEU A 264 -8.02 0.11 0.09
CA LEU A 264 -8.26 -0.89 1.15
C LEU A 264 -6.96 -1.38 1.79
N PHE A 265 -5.89 -1.51 1.01
CA PHE A 265 -4.56 -1.90 1.49
C PHE A 265 -4.03 -0.92 2.56
N MET A 266 -4.35 0.37 2.44
CA MET A 266 -3.95 1.37 3.44
C MET A 266 -4.49 1.06 4.85
N PHE A 267 -5.74 0.58 4.96
CA PHE A 267 -6.31 0.17 6.25
C PHE A 267 -5.57 -1.03 6.84
N GLY A 268 -5.26 -2.03 6.00
CA GLY A 268 -4.47 -3.19 6.42
C GLY A 268 -3.08 -2.81 6.91
N MET A 269 -2.41 -1.87 6.25
CA MET A 269 -1.09 -1.34 6.67
C MET A 269 -1.14 -0.63 8.02
N ILE A 270 -2.19 0.18 8.29
CA ILE A 270 -2.39 0.81 9.59
C ILE A 270 -2.56 -0.27 10.67
N PHE A 271 -3.37 -1.28 10.38
CA PHE A 271 -3.62 -2.39 11.30
C PHE A 271 -2.33 -3.19 11.60
N ALA A 272 -1.56 -3.55 10.57
CA ALA A 272 -0.26 -4.21 10.71
C ALA A 272 0.74 -3.36 11.51
N GLY A 273 0.75 -2.04 11.29
CA GLY A 273 1.58 -1.09 12.04
C GLY A 273 1.27 -1.07 13.55
N LEU A 274 0.00 -1.26 13.93
CA LEU A 274 -0.41 -1.41 15.33
C LEU A 274 -0.04 -2.78 15.91
N LEU A 275 -0.18 -3.85 15.11
CA LEU A 275 0.13 -5.21 15.56
C LEU A 275 1.62 -5.46 15.75
N PHE A 276 2.47 -4.88 14.92
CA PHE A 276 3.91 -5.14 14.95
C PHE A 276 4.56 -4.91 16.32
N PRO A 277 4.40 -3.74 16.99
CA PRO A 277 4.96 -3.53 18.32
C PRO A 277 4.31 -4.43 19.39
N MET A 278 3.02 -4.74 19.26
CA MET A 278 2.31 -5.64 20.17
C MET A 278 2.89 -7.06 20.09
N PHE A 279 3.06 -7.61 18.90
CA PHE A 279 3.70 -8.91 18.70
C PHE A 279 5.15 -8.89 19.20
N SER A 280 5.94 -7.88 18.84
CA SER A 280 7.34 -7.76 19.24
C SER A 280 7.53 -7.75 20.77
N ARG A 281 6.60 -7.12 21.50
CA ARG A 281 6.62 -7.10 22.97
C ARG A 281 6.21 -8.45 23.55
N GLN A 282 5.11 -9.02 23.09
CA GLN A 282 4.51 -10.21 23.68
C GLN A 282 5.32 -11.50 23.35
N LEU A 283 5.99 -11.56 22.21
CA LEU A 283 6.86 -12.67 21.85
C LEU A 283 8.02 -12.90 22.86
N LYS A 284 8.40 -11.85 23.59
CA LYS A 284 9.44 -11.93 24.65
C LYS A 284 8.89 -12.39 26.00
N THR A 285 7.57 -12.32 26.20
CA THR A 285 6.96 -12.54 27.52
C THR A 285 6.15 -13.82 27.59
N SER A 286 5.22 -14.05 26.67
CA SER A 286 4.27 -15.16 26.75
C SER A 286 3.71 -15.56 25.40
N VAL A 287 4.03 -16.76 24.94
CA VAL A 287 3.46 -17.33 23.70
C VAL A 287 1.92 -17.44 23.75
N PRO A 288 1.28 -17.89 24.84
CA PRO A 288 -0.19 -17.91 24.91
C PRO A 288 -0.85 -16.55 24.63
N VAL A 289 -0.27 -15.45 25.15
CA VAL A 289 -0.80 -14.10 24.91
C VAL A 289 -0.65 -13.71 23.43
N VAL A 290 0.43 -14.12 22.77
CA VAL A 290 0.60 -13.92 21.32
C VAL A 290 -0.48 -14.67 20.54
N LEU A 291 -0.82 -15.89 20.91
CA LEU A 291 -1.86 -16.70 20.27
C LEU A 291 -3.25 -16.05 20.42
N ASP A 292 -3.56 -15.53 21.59
CA ASP A 292 -4.81 -14.79 21.82
C ASP A 292 -4.87 -13.51 21.00
N LEU A 293 -3.75 -12.80 20.89
CA LEU A 293 -3.64 -11.60 20.06
C LEU A 293 -3.81 -11.93 18.58
N VAL A 294 -3.18 -12.99 18.08
CA VAL A 294 -3.34 -13.48 16.69
C VAL A 294 -4.81 -13.81 16.42
N LYS A 295 -5.45 -14.57 17.32
CA LYS A 295 -6.86 -14.96 17.18
C LYS A 295 -7.78 -13.75 17.14
N THR A 296 -7.62 -12.81 18.08
CA THR A 296 -8.46 -11.61 18.17
C THR A 296 -8.26 -10.72 16.93
N SER A 297 -7.01 -10.53 16.51
CA SER A 297 -6.66 -9.75 15.32
C SER A 297 -7.19 -10.38 14.04
N ALA A 298 -7.09 -11.71 13.91
CA ALA A 298 -7.63 -12.45 12.77
C ALA A 298 -9.16 -12.34 12.71
N ASN A 299 -9.83 -12.56 13.81
CA ASN A 299 -11.29 -12.46 13.87
C ASN A 299 -11.77 -11.06 13.50
N LEU A 300 -11.14 -10.01 14.04
CA LEU A 300 -11.52 -8.62 13.78
C LEU A 300 -11.24 -8.21 12.33
N LEU A 301 -10.00 -8.39 11.86
CA LEU A 301 -9.60 -7.95 10.52
C LEU A 301 -10.24 -8.79 9.42
N LEU A 302 -10.11 -10.12 9.50
CA LEU A 302 -10.64 -11.00 8.45
C LEU A 302 -12.17 -11.03 8.44
N GLY A 303 -12.83 -10.91 9.61
CA GLY A 303 -14.29 -10.79 9.68
C GLY A 303 -14.78 -9.55 8.92
N GLY A 304 -14.16 -8.40 9.14
CA GLY A 304 -14.46 -7.17 8.40
C GLY A 304 -14.15 -7.29 6.91
N ILE A 305 -13.01 -7.89 6.56
CA ILE A 305 -12.61 -8.11 5.16
C ILE A 305 -13.60 -9.01 4.42
N VAL A 306 -14.12 -10.08 5.05
CA VAL A 306 -15.13 -10.94 4.40
C VAL A 306 -16.36 -10.12 4.01
N ILE A 307 -16.86 -9.24 4.88
CA ILE A 307 -17.99 -8.35 4.54
C ILE A 307 -17.62 -7.46 3.35
N ILE A 308 -16.47 -6.81 3.39
CA ILE A 308 -16.00 -5.91 2.31
C ILE A 308 -15.91 -6.67 0.98
N VAL A 309 -15.36 -7.89 0.99
CA VAL A 309 -15.24 -8.73 -0.21
C VAL A 309 -16.62 -9.05 -0.79
N PHE A 310 -17.57 -9.50 0.03
CA PHE A 310 -18.92 -9.81 -0.47
C PHE A 310 -19.64 -8.56 -0.98
N VAL A 311 -19.57 -7.46 -0.26
CA VAL A 311 -20.15 -6.18 -0.69
C VAL A 311 -19.56 -5.74 -2.03
N THR A 312 -18.24 -5.78 -2.19
CA THR A 312 -17.57 -5.29 -3.40
C THR A 312 -17.74 -6.23 -4.60
N VAL A 313 -17.72 -7.55 -4.38
CA VAL A 313 -17.87 -8.54 -5.45
C VAL A 313 -19.28 -8.55 -6.02
N PHE A 314 -20.31 -8.55 -5.16
CA PHE A 314 -21.71 -8.62 -5.62
C PHE A 314 -22.26 -7.27 -6.11
N ASN A 315 -21.65 -6.15 -5.71
CA ASN A 315 -22.03 -4.81 -6.18
C ASN A 315 -20.95 -4.18 -7.07
N SER A 316 -20.15 -4.99 -7.74
CA SER A 316 -18.97 -4.52 -8.50
C SER A 316 -19.32 -3.49 -9.58
N SER A 317 -20.37 -3.73 -10.38
CA SER A 317 -20.84 -2.80 -11.40
C SER A 317 -21.31 -1.47 -10.78
N LEU A 318 -22.05 -1.52 -9.69
CA LEU A 318 -22.55 -0.33 -8.99
C LEU A 318 -21.40 0.50 -8.40
N ILE A 319 -20.48 -0.15 -7.69
CA ILE A 319 -19.35 0.52 -7.02
C ILE A 319 -18.39 1.15 -8.04
N LEU A 320 -18.03 0.41 -9.09
CA LEU A 320 -17.21 0.95 -10.16
C LEU A 320 -17.93 2.06 -10.92
N GLY A 321 -19.22 1.91 -11.21
CA GLY A 321 -20.03 2.89 -11.90
C GLY A 321 -20.24 4.22 -11.14
N TRP A 322 -20.04 4.25 -9.82
CA TRP A 322 -19.98 5.52 -9.07
C TRP A 322 -18.71 6.33 -9.33
N ILE A 323 -17.66 5.65 -9.81
CA ILE A 323 -16.31 6.23 -9.92
C ILE A 323 -15.91 6.41 -11.38
N TYR A 324 -16.24 5.42 -12.22
CA TYR A 324 -15.81 5.33 -13.62
C TYR A 324 -16.98 5.31 -14.58
N ASN A 325 -16.78 5.91 -15.76
CA ASN A 325 -17.84 6.03 -16.77
C ASN A 325 -18.10 4.72 -17.54
N ASP A 326 -17.03 3.98 -17.86
CA ASP A 326 -17.11 2.66 -18.50
C ASP A 326 -16.42 1.63 -17.61
N VAL A 327 -17.19 0.63 -17.19
CA VAL A 327 -16.78 -0.36 -16.21
C VAL A 327 -16.93 -1.80 -16.69
N THR A 328 -17.49 -1.99 -17.90
CA THR A 328 -17.89 -3.32 -18.39
C THR A 328 -16.76 -4.33 -18.31
N ASP A 329 -15.59 -3.99 -18.84
CA ASP A 329 -14.41 -4.86 -18.87
C ASP A 329 -13.71 -4.95 -17.49
N ALA A 330 -13.95 -3.97 -16.59
CA ALA A 330 -13.31 -3.91 -15.29
C ALA A 330 -14.00 -4.72 -14.20
N ILE A 331 -15.27 -5.15 -14.40
CA ILE A 331 -16.05 -5.89 -13.40
C ILE A 331 -15.33 -7.18 -12.99
N GLY A 332 -14.97 -8.02 -13.96
CA GLY A 332 -14.28 -9.29 -13.69
C GLY A 332 -12.94 -9.12 -12.99
N PRO A 333 -12.01 -8.31 -13.53
CA PRO A 333 -10.75 -8.00 -12.85
C PRO A 333 -10.95 -7.46 -11.43
N PHE A 334 -11.90 -6.55 -11.23
CA PHE A 334 -12.20 -6.00 -9.90
C PHE A 334 -12.66 -7.07 -8.92
N GLN A 335 -13.56 -7.99 -9.34
CA GLN A 335 -14.04 -9.06 -8.48
C GLN A 335 -12.89 -9.95 -7.99
N PHE A 336 -11.97 -10.36 -8.88
CA PHE A 336 -10.81 -11.17 -8.49
C PHE A 336 -9.83 -10.38 -7.59
N LEU A 337 -9.60 -9.11 -7.85
CA LEU A 337 -8.79 -8.26 -6.98
C LEU A 337 -9.40 -8.14 -5.59
N MET A 338 -10.73 -7.99 -5.48
CA MET A 338 -11.42 -7.92 -4.19
C MET A 338 -11.42 -9.27 -3.45
N LEU A 339 -11.57 -10.39 -4.16
CA LEU A 339 -11.36 -11.72 -3.58
C LEU A 339 -9.94 -11.86 -3.02
N GLY A 340 -8.95 -11.30 -3.71
CA GLY A 340 -7.55 -11.23 -3.26
C GLY A 340 -7.34 -10.44 -1.95
N PHE A 341 -8.28 -9.59 -1.56
CA PHE A 341 -8.16 -8.81 -0.32
C PHE A 341 -8.22 -9.69 0.94
N PHE A 342 -8.90 -10.85 0.89
CA PHE A 342 -8.91 -11.78 2.02
C PHE A 342 -7.52 -12.38 2.30
N PRO A 343 -6.81 -13.00 1.36
CA PRO A 343 -5.45 -13.46 1.59
C PRO A 343 -4.47 -12.30 1.91
N ILE A 344 -4.66 -11.11 1.36
CA ILE A 344 -3.90 -9.93 1.75
C ILE A 344 -4.10 -9.63 3.25
N GLY A 345 -5.32 -9.71 3.76
CA GLY A 345 -5.61 -9.58 5.18
C GLY A 345 -4.87 -10.62 6.04
N MET A 346 -4.78 -11.86 5.58
CA MET A 346 -3.99 -12.91 6.24
C MET A 346 -2.50 -12.53 6.26
N ASN A 347 -1.95 -12.03 5.14
CA ASN A 347 -0.57 -11.58 5.05
C ASN A 347 -0.27 -10.44 6.03
N PHE A 348 -1.21 -9.50 6.27
CA PHE A 348 -1.05 -8.45 7.29
C PHE A 348 -0.92 -8.99 8.71
N ILE A 349 -1.54 -10.10 9.03
CA ILE A 349 -1.47 -10.71 10.37
C ILE A 349 -0.24 -11.60 10.50
N PHE A 350 -0.16 -12.63 9.66
CA PHE A 350 0.87 -13.66 9.76
C PHE A 350 2.25 -13.14 9.32
N GLY A 351 2.31 -12.33 8.28
CA GLY A 351 3.53 -11.65 7.85
C GLY A 351 4.08 -10.71 8.92
N THR A 352 3.20 -9.94 9.59
CA THR A 352 3.59 -9.06 10.69
C THR A 352 4.11 -9.86 11.89
N LEU A 353 3.46 -10.98 12.23
CA LEU A 353 3.92 -11.88 13.30
C LEU A 353 5.32 -12.44 13.00
N LEU A 354 5.54 -12.93 11.78
CA LEU A 354 6.84 -13.48 11.35
C LEU A 354 7.91 -12.38 11.31
N THR A 355 7.58 -11.18 10.87
CA THR A 355 8.50 -10.04 10.88
C THR A 355 8.88 -9.67 12.32
N ALA A 356 7.90 -9.59 13.22
CA ALA A 356 8.13 -9.29 14.64
C ALA A 356 8.98 -10.37 15.34
N ASN A 357 8.87 -11.63 14.91
CA ASN A 357 9.70 -12.74 15.40
C ASN A 357 11.07 -12.84 14.71
N GLY A 358 11.37 -12.00 13.73
CA GLY A 358 12.65 -12.02 13.00
C GLY A 358 12.79 -13.13 11.96
N ASN A 359 11.71 -13.79 11.55
CA ASN A 359 11.71 -14.87 10.54
C ASN A 359 11.83 -14.33 9.09
N LEU A 360 12.71 -13.34 8.86
CA LEU A 360 12.83 -12.67 7.56
C LEU A 360 13.27 -13.61 6.43
N LYS A 361 14.12 -14.61 6.73
CA LYS A 361 14.53 -15.61 5.72
C LYS A 361 13.35 -16.37 5.15
N VAL A 362 12.41 -16.79 6.01
CA VAL A 362 11.21 -17.52 5.60
C VAL A 362 10.28 -16.61 4.78
N LEU A 363 10.06 -15.37 5.24
CA LEU A 363 9.26 -14.40 4.52
C LEU A 363 9.85 -14.11 3.13
N ASN A 364 11.16 -13.91 3.04
CA ASN A 364 11.84 -13.70 1.77
C ASN A 364 11.68 -14.89 0.82
N SER A 365 11.79 -16.13 1.33
CA SER A 365 11.59 -17.33 0.52
C SER A 365 10.15 -17.45 0.02
N ILE A 366 9.15 -17.20 0.89
CA ILE A 366 7.73 -17.23 0.51
C ILE A 366 7.45 -16.14 -0.54
N SER A 367 7.99 -14.93 -0.36
CA SER A 367 7.82 -13.83 -1.32
C SER A 367 8.50 -14.13 -2.66
N ALA A 368 9.68 -14.77 -2.66
CA ALA A 368 10.36 -15.20 -3.88
C ALA A 368 9.54 -16.24 -4.65
N ILE A 369 8.96 -17.22 -3.95
CA ILE A 369 8.02 -18.19 -4.56
C ILE A 369 6.79 -17.45 -5.09
N GLY A 370 6.27 -16.48 -4.35
CA GLY A 370 5.15 -15.63 -4.78
C GLY A 370 5.44 -14.91 -6.09
N ILE A 371 6.63 -14.30 -6.25
CA ILE A 371 7.04 -13.64 -7.50
C ILE A 371 7.08 -14.64 -8.66
N LEU A 372 7.71 -15.78 -8.47
CA LEU A 372 7.81 -16.80 -9.52
C LEU A 372 6.43 -17.30 -9.93
N ALA A 373 5.54 -17.55 -8.97
CA ALA A 373 4.16 -17.94 -9.23
C ALA A 373 3.39 -16.83 -9.99
N ASN A 374 3.49 -15.57 -9.53
CA ASN A 374 2.83 -14.43 -10.17
C ASN A 374 3.28 -14.27 -11.64
N ILE A 375 4.60 -14.22 -11.88
CA ILE A 375 5.14 -14.07 -13.24
C ILE A 375 4.70 -15.25 -14.12
N SER A 376 4.79 -16.50 -13.62
CA SER A 376 4.42 -17.69 -14.39
C SER A 376 2.94 -17.67 -14.77
N ILE A 377 2.05 -17.33 -13.84
CA ILE A 377 0.62 -17.25 -14.10
C ILE A 377 0.31 -16.09 -15.06
N ASN A 378 0.95 -14.94 -14.88
CA ASN A 378 0.79 -13.79 -15.76
C ASN A 378 1.21 -14.07 -17.20
N ILE A 379 2.35 -14.75 -17.43
CA ILE A 379 2.82 -15.14 -18.77
C ILE A 379 1.76 -15.99 -19.49
N VAL A 380 1.05 -16.84 -18.75
CA VAL A 380 0.03 -17.72 -19.35
C VAL A 380 -1.32 -17.01 -19.53
N LEU A 381 -1.78 -16.26 -18.51
CA LEU A 381 -3.13 -15.73 -18.49
C LEU A 381 -3.28 -14.35 -19.14
N ILE A 382 -2.27 -13.48 -19.07
CA ILE A 382 -2.35 -12.13 -19.67
C ILE A 382 -2.59 -12.18 -21.19
N PRO A 383 -1.88 -13.00 -22.00
CA PRO A 383 -2.11 -13.01 -23.44
C PRO A 383 -3.53 -13.38 -23.86
N GLN A 384 -4.25 -14.15 -23.02
CA GLN A 384 -5.57 -14.67 -23.34
C GLN A 384 -6.70 -13.88 -22.68
N HIS A 385 -6.45 -13.32 -21.50
CA HIS A 385 -7.48 -12.75 -20.62
C HIS A 385 -7.18 -11.32 -20.15
N GLY A 386 -6.11 -10.70 -20.62
CA GLY A 386 -5.77 -9.31 -20.31
C GLY A 386 -5.80 -9.00 -18.81
N ALA A 387 -6.55 -7.95 -18.43
CA ALA A 387 -6.73 -7.48 -17.05
C ALA A 387 -7.30 -8.56 -16.11
N LEU A 388 -8.21 -9.40 -16.61
CA LEU A 388 -8.76 -10.50 -15.83
C LEU A 388 -7.68 -11.53 -15.50
N GLY A 389 -6.80 -11.87 -16.46
CA GLY A 389 -5.70 -12.79 -16.25
C GLY A 389 -4.74 -12.30 -15.17
N ALA A 390 -4.38 -11.01 -15.19
CA ALA A 390 -3.54 -10.39 -14.15
C ALA A 390 -4.23 -10.39 -12.77
N ALA A 391 -5.53 -10.12 -12.70
CA ALA A 391 -6.28 -10.14 -11.45
C ALA A 391 -6.35 -11.56 -10.84
N ILE A 392 -6.52 -12.59 -11.66
CA ILE A 392 -6.46 -14.01 -11.24
C ILE A 392 -5.04 -14.33 -10.73
N ALA A 393 -4.00 -13.89 -11.42
CA ALA A 393 -2.61 -14.10 -11.00
C ALA A 393 -2.33 -13.44 -9.63
N THR A 394 -2.77 -12.20 -9.43
CA THR A 394 -2.69 -11.51 -8.14
C THR A 394 -3.41 -12.29 -7.05
N PHE A 395 -4.68 -12.67 -7.26
CA PHE A 395 -5.46 -13.46 -6.30
C PHE A 395 -4.76 -14.76 -5.92
N ALA A 396 -4.32 -15.54 -6.91
CA ALA A 396 -3.63 -16.81 -6.69
C ALA A 396 -2.33 -16.62 -5.92
N THR A 397 -1.52 -15.63 -6.29
CA THR A 397 -0.24 -15.34 -5.62
C THR A 397 -0.44 -14.91 -4.17
N GLN A 398 -1.40 -14.03 -3.92
CA GLN A 398 -1.74 -13.63 -2.55
C GLN A 398 -2.26 -14.82 -1.73
N GLY A 399 -3.04 -15.71 -2.35
CA GLY A 399 -3.50 -16.94 -1.74
C GLY A 399 -2.36 -17.87 -1.34
N VAL A 400 -1.45 -18.14 -2.27
CA VAL A 400 -0.28 -19.01 -2.02
C VAL A 400 0.60 -18.46 -0.91
N THR A 401 0.93 -17.17 -0.95
CA THR A 401 1.77 -16.52 0.07
C THR A 401 1.10 -16.51 1.44
N ALA A 402 -0.20 -16.21 1.50
CA ALA A 402 -0.97 -16.21 2.74
C ALA A 402 -1.07 -17.60 3.38
N VAL A 403 -1.39 -18.62 2.59
CA VAL A 403 -1.44 -20.01 3.06
C VAL A 403 -0.07 -20.48 3.55
N ALA A 404 1.01 -20.19 2.82
CA ALA A 404 2.36 -20.55 3.21
C ALA A 404 2.75 -19.90 4.55
N GLN A 405 2.48 -18.59 4.72
CA GLN A 405 2.74 -17.89 5.99
C GLN A 405 1.90 -18.46 7.13
N PHE A 406 0.63 -18.73 6.89
CA PHE A 406 -0.28 -19.31 7.89
C PHE A 406 0.18 -20.68 8.34
N LEU A 407 0.50 -21.59 7.42
CA LEU A 407 0.97 -22.94 7.73
C LEU A 407 2.29 -22.90 8.51
N TYR A 408 3.23 -22.04 8.11
CA TYR A 408 4.47 -21.86 8.85
C TYR A 408 4.21 -21.32 10.27
N CYS A 409 3.31 -20.36 10.44
CA CYS A 409 2.92 -19.84 11.76
C CYS A 409 2.31 -20.93 12.64
N ILE A 410 1.43 -21.80 12.08
CA ILE A 410 0.84 -22.92 12.82
C ILE A 410 1.96 -23.83 13.38
N GLN A 411 2.94 -24.18 12.56
CA GLN A 411 4.04 -25.06 12.98
C GLN A 411 4.94 -24.36 14.00
N LYS A 412 5.36 -23.12 13.72
CA LYS A 412 6.34 -22.38 14.52
C LYS A 412 5.83 -22.02 15.91
N PHE A 413 4.59 -21.52 15.98
CA PHE A 413 3.99 -21.05 17.23
C PHE A 413 3.04 -22.07 17.87
N LYS A 414 2.95 -23.29 17.29
CA LYS A 414 2.06 -24.37 17.78
C LYS A 414 0.62 -23.90 17.95
N ILE A 415 0.11 -23.13 16.96
CA ILE A 415 -1.24 -22.61 17.00
C ILE A 415 -2.22 -23.79 17.04
N PRO A 416 -3.16 -23.85 18.02
CA PRO A 416 -4.11 -24.93 18.11
C PRO A 416 -4.95 -25.04 16.84
N LYS A 417 -4.96 -26.21 16.18
CA LYS A 417 -5.78 -26.51 15.01
C LYS A 417 -7.22 -26.74 15.43
N LYS A 418 -7.90 -25.70 15.93
CA LYS A 418 -9.32 -25.79 16.26
C LYS A 418 -10.16 -25.54 15.02
N PRO A 419 -10.91 -26.52 14.51
CA PRO A 419 -11.75 -26.34 13.31
C PRO A 419 -12.84 -25.28 13.49
N THR A 420 -13.24 -25.00 14.75
CA THR A 420 -14.25 -24.01 15.08
C THR A 420 -13.91 -22.59 14.60
N GLY A 421 -12.63 -22.22 14.50
CA GLY A 421 -12.21 -20.90 13.98
C GLY A 421 -12.50 -20.78 12.48
N ILE A 422 -12.08 -21.78 11.70
CA ILE A 422 -12.29 -21.81 10.24
C ILE A 422 -13.79 -21.95 9.93
N LEU A 423 -14.52 -22.79 10.69
CA LEU A 423 -15.96 -22.98 10.52
C LEU A 423 -16.75 -21.66 10.66
N LYS A 424 -16.36 -20.77 11.59
CA LYS A 424 -16.99 -19.46 11.73
C LYS A 424 -16.85 -18.59 10.47
N PHE A 425 -15.69 -18.60 9.84
CA PHE A 425 -15.49 -17.87 8.57
C PHE A 425 -16.26 -18.49 7.41
N ILE A 426 -16.33 -19.83 7.36
CA ILE A 426 -17.16 -20.53 6.36
C ILE A 426 -18.64 -20.18 6.56
N LEU A 427 -19.14 -20.18 7.79
CA LEU A 427 -20.53 -19.80 8.09
C LEU A 427 -20.81 -18.34 7.77
N LEU A 428 -19.87 -17.42 8.07
CA LEU A 428 -19.98 -16.01 7.71
C LEU A 428 -20.05 -15.84 6.18
N ALA A 429 -19.13 -16.46 5.46
CA ALA A 429 -19.08 -16.39 3.99
C ALA A 429 -20.30 -17.05 3.35
N GLY A 430 -20.71 -18.24 3.83
CA GLY A 430 -21.90 -18.94 3.33
C GLY A 430 -23.19 -18.17 3.59
N GLY A 431 -23.33 -17.57 4.78
CA GLY A 431 -24.48 -16.73 5.11
C GLY A 431 -24.54 -15.46 4.24
N LEU A 432 -23.40 -14.80 4.02
CA LEU A 432 -23.34 -13.65 3.13
C LEU A 432 -23.59 -14.03 1.66
N TYR A 433 -23.08 -15.18 1.21
CA TYR A 433 -23.36 -15.69 -0.13
C TYR A 433 -24.86 -15.93 -0.34
N TYR A 434 -25.50 -16.66 0.56
CA TYR A 434 -26.94 -16.94 0.49
C TYR A 434 -27.78 -15.66 0.45
N ILE A 435 -27.45 -14.69 1.30
CA ILE A 435 -28.13 -13.38 1.31
C ILE A 435 -27.88 -12.60 0.03
N SER A 436 -26.66 -12.63 -0.48
CA SER A 436 -26.29 -11.93 -1.72
C SER A 436 -27.02 -12.50 -2.92
N ASP A 437 -27.18 -13.83 -2.99
CA ASP A 437 -27.92 -14.51 -4.05
C ASP A 437 -29.43 -14.23 -3.94
N PHE A 438 -30.00 -14.37 -2.72
CA PHE A 438 -31.42 -14.16 -2.48
C PHE A 438 -31.89 -12.72 -2.78
N PHE A 439 -31.08 -11.73 -2.42
CA PHE A 439 -31.38 -10.31 -2.61
C PHE A 439 -30.67 -9.69 -3.84
N TYR A 440 -30.19 -10.49 -4.78
CA TYR A 440 -29.36 -10.02 -5.90
C TYR A 440 -29.99 -8.87 -6.71
N HIS A 441 -31.30 -8.88 -6.89
CA HIS A 441 -32.03 -7.82 -7.61
C HIS A 441 -32.50 -6.66 -6.72
N SER A 442 -32.19 -6.68 -5.42
CA SER A 442 -32.63 -5.62 -4.51
C SER A 442 -31.73 -4.40 -4.64
N PRO A 443 -32.30 -3.18 -4.75
CA PRO A 443 -31.52 -1.94 -4.73
C PRO A 443 -30.82 -1.72 -3.38
N TYR A 444 -31.23 -2.44 -2.33
CA TYR A 444 -30.68 -2.36 -0.98
C TYR A 444 -29.66 -3.47 -0.67
N LEU A 445 -29.22 -4.25 -1.68
CA LEU A 445 -28.33 -5.38 -1.49
C LEU A 445 -27.10 -5.02 -0.65
N MET A 446 -26.44 -3.94 -0.99
CA MET A 446 -25.23 -3.47 -0.28
C MET A 446 -25.50 -3.23 1.22
N LEU A 447 -26.61 -2.56 1.55
CA LEU A 447 -27.00 -2.29 2.94
C LEU A 447 -27.34 -3.59 3.68
N ILE A 448 -28.09 -4.49 3.03
CA ILE A 448 -28.47 -5.80 3.57
C ILE A 448 -27.22 -6.62 3.88
N GLN A 449 -26.24 -6.67 2.98
CA GLN A 449 -24.98 -7.39 3.19
C GLN A 449 -24.19 -6.82 4.37
N ILE A 450 -24.08 -5.49 4.51
CA ILE A 450 -23.38 -4.85 5.62
C ILE A 450 -24.07 -5.19 6.95
N MET A 451 -25.38 -4.99 7.03
CA MET A 451 -26.14 -5.22 8.27
C MET A 451 -26.14 -6.69 8.69
N THR A 452 -26.36 -7.61 7.76
CA THR A 452 -26.34 -9.04 8.04
C THR A 452 -24.93 -9.55 8.34
N GLY A 453 -23.92 -9.05 7.63
CA GLY A 453 -22.53 -9.37 7.91
C GLY A 453 -22.10 -8.95 9.31
N LEU A 454 -22.45 -7.73 9.73
CA LEU A 454 -22.21 -7.26 11.10
C LEU A 454 -22.98 -8.13 12.12
N GLY A 455 -24.26 -8.44 11.85
CA GLY A 455 -25.06 -9.34 12.70
C GLY A 455 -24.42 -10.72 12.85
N LEU A 456 -23.97 -11.33 11.75
CA LEU A 456 -23.29 -12.63 11.76
C LEU A 456 -21.95 -12.59 12.50
N ILE A 457 -21.16 -11.52 12.39
CA ILE A 457 -19.92 -11.36 13.14
C ILE A 457 -20.17 -11.41 14.66
N PHE A 458 -21.21 -10.73 15.16
CA PHE A 458 -21.60 -10.78 16.55
C PHE A 458 -22.19 -12.13 16.94
N MET A 459 -23.08 -12.70 16.14
CA MET A 459 -23.72 -13.99 16.40
C MET A 459 -22.70 -15.14 16.46
N LEU A 460 -21.72 -15.13 15.55
CA LEU A 460 -20.64 -16.12 15.53
C LEU A 460 -19.55 -15.83 16.59
N SER A 461 -19.70 -14.77 17.40
CA SER A 461 -18.71 -14.35 18.40
C SER A 461 -17.29 -14.24 17.78
N LEU A 462 -17.20 -13.66 16.57
CA LEU A 462 -15.92 -13.31 15.97
C LEU A 462 -15.33 -12.07 16.65
N ILE A 463 -16.18 -11.12 17.07
CA ILE A 463 -15.77 -9.98 17.87
C ILE A 463 -16.13 -10.23 19.33
N ASP A 464 -15.11 -10.36 20.19
CA ASP A 464 -15.25 -10.39 21.63
C ASP A 464 -14.86 -9.03 22.21
N LEU A 465 -15.88 -8.21 22.51
CA LEU A 465 -15.68 -6.87 23.08
C LEU A 465 -14.93 -6.91 24.42
N LYS A 466 -15.07 -7.99 25.21
CA LYS A 466 -14.34 -8.18 26.49
C LYS A 466 -12.85 -8.43 26.21
N ALA A 467 -12.53 -9.25 25.20
CA ALA A 467 -11.15 -9.50 24.79
C ALA A 467 -10.48 -8.22 24.25
N ILE A 468 -11.19 -7.43 23.43
CA ILE A 468 -10.69 -6.14 22.93
C ILE A 468 -10.44 -5.17 24.10
N LYS A 469 -11.37 -5.04 25.03
CA LYS A 469 -11.20 -4.19 26.22
C LYS A 469 -10.02 -4.64 27.08
N LYS A 470 -9.82 -5.94 27.26
CA LYS A 470 -8.67 -6.51 27.96
C LYS A 470 -7.34 -6.16 27.26
N LEU A 471 -7.28 -6.28 25.93
CA LEU A 471 -6.09 -5.91 25.14
C LEU A 471 -5.72 -4.44 25.28
N ILE A 472 -6.73 -3.52 25.27
CA ILE A 472 -6.52 -2.09 25.47
C ILE A 472 -6.04 -1.78 26.88
N LEU A 473 -6.54 -2.49 27.89
CA LEU A 473 -6.16 -2.29 29.29
C LEU A 473 -4.78 -2.88 29.63
N THR A 474 -4.38 -3.99 29.00
CA THR A 474 -3.06 -4.62 29.19
C THR A 474 -1.94 -3.94 28.39
N SER A 475 -2.30 -3.02 27.48
CA SER A 475 -1.33 -2.19 26.75
C SER A 475 -0.88 -0.94 27.55
N LYS A 476 -1.51 -0.66 28.67
CA LYS A 476 -1.06 0.31 29.68
C LYS A 476 -0.01 -0.33 30.60
#